data_0fd2dfe3f48919defc1dd7eaaed1de39
#
_entry.id   0fd2dfe3f48919defc1dd7eaaed1de39
#
_cell.length_a   1.000
_cell.length_b   1.000
_cell.length_c   1.000
_cell.angle_alpha   90.00
_cell.angle_beta   90.00
_cell.angle_gamma   90.00
#
_symmetry.space_group_name_H-M   'P 1'
#
loop_
_entity.id
_entity.type
_entity.pdbx_description
1 polymer ?
#
loop_
_entity_poly.entity_id
_entity_poly.type
_entity_poly.pdbx_seq_one_letter_code
_entity_poly.pdbx_strand_id
1 'polypeptide(L)'
;MAAKQFTNPVWIVRDYPRCSGCRLCEIVCSLSHEGKIWPEASRIRIFALVPGVEIPHLCAQCHDYPCVEACPTKPKALSIDEKTGAVLVNRSLCTACRRCIEACPGNVPFLHPGDGKATICDLCGGDPQCAKVCQEGRWNALWVAKRPPDLSYKLYAKKPYDIVKDMAYRLYGEKAEELI
;
A
#
# COMPACT_ATOMS: atom_id res chain seq x y z
N MET A 1 -7.61 -12.71 -19.94
CA MET A 1 -6.18 -12.85 -19.56
C MET A 1 -6.07 -13.93 -18.51
N ALA A 2 -5.21 -14.92 -18.67
CA ALA A 2 -5.03 -15.95 -17.64
C ALA A 2 -4.50 -15.31 -16.34
N ALA A 3 -5.04 -15.72 -15.21
CA ALA A 3 -4.58 -15.23 -13.90
C ALA A 3 -3.12 -15.64 -13.69
N LYS A 4 -2.26 -14.67 -13.33
CA LYS A 4 -0.87 -14.98 -12.98
C LYS A 4 -0.85 -15.85 -11.73
N GLN A 5 -0.17 -16.98 -11.80
CA GLN A 5 0.01 -17.88 -10.65
C GLN A 5 1.30 -17.49 -9.93
N PHE A 6 1.20 -17.31 -8.62
CA PHE A 6 2.34 -17.02 -7.72
C PHE A 6 2.56 -18.20 -6.78
N THR A 7 3.81 -18.44 -6.36
CA THR A 7 4.15 -19.59 -5.50
C THR A 7 3.74 -19.37 -4.03
N ASN A 8 3.80 -18.13 -3.56
CA ASN A 8 3.36 -17.75 -2.20
C ASN A 8 2.66 -16.39 -2.23
N PRO A 9 1.47 -16.31 -2.83
CA PRO A 9 0.74 -15.05 -2.95
C PRO A 9 0.22 -14.59 -1.59
N VAL A 10 0.66 -13.43 -1.14
CA VAL A 10 0.22 -12.80 0.11
C VAL A 10 -0.50 -11.49 -0.15
N TRP A 11 -1.40 -11.14 0.73
CA TRP A 11 -2.13 -9.88 0.72
C TRP A 11 -2.26 -9.33 2.14
N ILE A 12 -2.11 -8.02 2.30
CA ILE A 12 -2.28 -7.35 3.58
C ILE A 12 -3.72 -6.86 3.67
N VAL A 13 -4.51 -7.52 4.50
CA VAL A 13 -5.88 -7.10 4.84
C VAL A 13 -5.82 -5.85 5.72
N ARG A 14 -6.77 -4.96 5.53
CA ARG A 14 -6.91 -3.68 6.26
C ARG A 14 -8.29 -3.58 6.87
N ASP A 15 -8.35 -3.55 8.19
CA ASP A 15 -9.55 -3.28 8.96
C ASP A 15 -9.46 -1.84 9.51
N TYR A 16 -10.02 -0.90 8.77
CA TYR A 16 -9.91 0.52 9.10
C TYR A 16 -10.50 0.87 10.48
N PRO A 17 -11.68 0.35 10.88
CA PRO A 17 -12.26 0.59 12.20
C PRO A 17 -11.36 0.19 13.37
N ARG A 18 -10.46 -0.77 13.17
CA ARG A 18 -9.52 -1.22 14.23
C ARG A 18 -8.22 -0.41 14.28
N CYS A 19 -7.99 0.45 13.31
CA CYS A 19 -6.76 1.23 13.29
C CYS A 19 -6.80 2.33 14.36
N SER A 20 -5.82 2.31 15.28
CA SER A 20 -5.69 3.32 16.33
C SER A 20 -4.83 4.51 15.93
N GLY A 21 -4.30 4.56 14.71
CA GLY A 21 -3.40 5.61 14.27
C GLY A 21 -2.02 5.62 14.93
N CYS A 22 -1.60 4.54 15.60
CA CYS A 22 -0.34 4.47 16.35
C CYS A 22 0.93 4.62 15.48
N ARG A 23 0.83 4.49 14.16
CA ARG A 23 1.90 4.63 13.16
C ARG A 23 3.09 3.67 13.30
N LEU A 24 3.03 2.67 14.17
CA LEU A 24 4.10 1.67 14.30
C LEU A 24 4.39 0.94 12.99
N CYS A 25 3.37 0.75 12.14
CA CYS A 25 3.53 0.17 10.81
C CYS A 25 4.40 1.04 9.88
N GLU A 26 4.34 2.38 9.97
CA GLU A 26 5.21 3.30 9.23
C GLU A 26 6.64 3.22 9.75
N ILE A 27 6.81 3.17 11.07
CA ILE A 27 8.11 3.08 11.73
C ILE A 27 8.82 1.78 11.34
N VAL A 28 8.16 0.63 11.50
CA VAL A 28 8.78 -0.66 11.20
C VAL A 28 9.04 -0.84 9.71
N CYS A 29 8.16 -0.30 8.84
CA CYS A 29 8.36 -0.35 7.40
C CYS A 29 9.61 0.43 6.98
N SER A 30 9.79 1.66 7.47
CA SER A 30 10.99 2.45 7.18
C SER A 30 12.24 1.83 7.79
N LEU A 31 12.17 1.35 9.03
CA LEU A 31 13.30 0.69 9.69
C LEU A 31 13.77 -0.54 8.91
N SER A 32 12.84 -1.39 8.44
CA SER A 32 13.16 -2.61 7.69
C SER A 32 13.78 -2.34 6.31
N HIS A 33 13.41 -1.23 5.65
CA HIS A 33 13.86 -0.94 4.30
C HIS A 33 15.02 0.05 4.22
N GLU A 34 15.09 0.98 5.17
CA GLU A 34 16.04 2.09 5.16
C GLU A 34 17.08 1.99 6.30
N GLY A 35 16.93 1.01 7.21
CA GLY A 35 17.80 0.84 8.39
C GLY A 35 17.66 1.94 9.44
N LYS A 36 16.68 2.82 9.30
CA LYS A 36 16.41 3.95 10.22
C LYS A 36 14.92 4.26 10.28
N ILE A 37 14.50 4.92 11.36
CA ILE A 37 13.14 5.46 11.49
C ILE A 37 13.02 6.68 10.58
N TRP A 38 12.27 6.51 9.49
CA TRP A 38 12.06 7.54 8.48
C TRP A 38 10.66 7.39 7.84
N PRO A 39 9.59 7.83 8.53
CA PRO A 39 8.20 7.60 8.09
C PRO A 39 7.89 8.08 6.68
N GLU A 40 8.53 9.14 6.18
CA GLU A 40 8.35 9.65 4.82
C GLU A 40 8.81 8.65 3.74
N ALA A 41 9.74 7.75 4.08
CA ALA A 41 10.19 6.66 3.21
C ALA A 41 9.37 5.37 3.36
N SER A 42 8.43 5.34 4.28
CA SER A 42 7.57 4.18 4.53
C SER A 42 6.68 3.87 3.31
N ARG A 43 6.52 2.58 3.00
CA ARG A 43 5.66 2.07 1.92
C ARG A 43 4.20 1.86 2.35
N ILE A 44 3.91 2.03 3.62
CA ILE A 44 2.57 2.16 4.21
C ILE A 44 2.45 3.52 4.86
N ARG A 45 1.30 4.17 4.77
CA ARG A 45 1.05 5.48 5.36
C ARG A 45 -0.28 5.49 6.09
N ILE A 46 -0.32 6.18 7.23
CA ILE A 46 -1.56 6.40 7.99
C ILE A 46 -2.10 7.79 7.65
N PHE A 47 -3.30 7.84 7.11
CA PHE A 47 -4.04 9.08 6.90
C PHE A 47 -5.08 9.26 8.00
N ALA A 48 -5.04 10.40 8.69
CA ALA A 48 -5.98 10.83 9.72
C ALA A 48 -6.58 12.17 9.28
N LEU A 49 -7.56 12.11 8.37
CA LEU A 49 -8.17 13.31 7.77
C LEU A 49 -9.44 13.74 8.50
N VAL A 50 -10.07 12.84 9.23
CA VAL A 50 -11.26 13.06 10.05
C VAL A 50 -11.01 12.44 11.43
N PRO A 51 -11.38 13.06 12.53
CA PRO A 51 -11.20 12.51 13.87
C PRO A 51 -11.74 11.09 14.00
N GLY A 52 -10.95 10.17 14.57
CA GLY A 52 -11.34 8.77 14.75
C GLY A 52 -11.39 7.91 13.47
N VAL A 53 -10.92 8.45 12.34
CA VAL A 53 -10.83 7.73 11.06
C VAL A 53 -9.38 7.67 10.61
N GLU A 54 -8.67 6.63 11.02
CA GLU A 54 -7.29 6.36 10.64
C GLU A 54 -7.23 5.31 9.55
N ILE A 55 -6.65 5.67 8.40
CA ILE A 55 -6.60 4.82 7.21
C ILE A 55 -5.19 4.34 6.96
N PRO A 56 -4.86 3.05 7.25
CA PRO A 56 -3.64 2.43 6.79
C PRO A 56 -3.70 2.22 5.27
N HIS A 57 -2.89 2.98 4.55
CA HIS A 57 -2.88 3.01 3.09
C HIS A 57 -1.59 2.43 2.53
N LEU A 58 -1.72 1.42 1.69
CA LEU A 58 -0.63 0.70 1.05
C LEU A 58 -1.11 0.06 -0.25
N CYS A 59 -0.18 -0.56 -1.02
CA CYS A 59 -0.49 -1.19 -2.30
C CYS A 59 -1.59 -2.25 -2.15
N ALA A 60 -2.63 -2.14 -2.99
CA ALA A 60 -3.72 -3.10 -3.06
C ALA A 60 -3.37 -4.34 -3.90
N GLN A 61 -2.25 -4.31 -4.61
CA GLN A 61 -1.79 -5.39 -5.51
C GLN A 61 -2.83 -5.76 -6.57
N CYS A 62 -3.16 -4.77 -7.38
CA CYS A 62 -4.07 -4.92 -8.51
C CYS A 62 -3.67 -6.10 -9.39
N HIS A 63 -4.65 -6.86 -9.90
CA HIS A 63 -4.41 -8.02 -10.77
C HIS A 63 -3.84 -7.64 -12.15
N ASP A 64 -4.16 -6.42 -12.62
CA ASP A 64 -3.74 -5.86 -13.92
C ASP A 64 -2.47 -4.99 -13.85
N TYR A 65 -1.92 -4.76 -12.64
CA TYR A 65 -0.67 -4.04 -12.41
C TYR A 65 -0.52 -2.74 -13.20
N PRO A 66 -1.46 -1.78 -13.13
CA PRO A 66 -1.45 -0.59 -13.98
C PRO A 66 -0.17 0.26 -13.83
N CYS A 67 0.44 0.28 -12.66
CA CYS A 67 1.71 0.96 -12.41
C CYS A 67 2.89 0.33 -13.17
N VAL A 68 2.93 -1.01 -13.30
CA VAL A 68 3.95 -1.74 -14.07
C VAL A 68 3.74 -1.52 -15.56
N GLU A 69 2.48 -1.57 -16.01
CA GLU A 69 2.15 -1.35 -17.43
C GLU A 69 2.48 0.08 -17.87
N ALA A 70 2.26 1.07 -17.03
CA ALA A 70 2.57 2.48 -17.32
C ALA A 70 4.06 2.82 -17.29
N CYS A 71 4.93 1.91 -16.83
CA CYS A 71 6.38 2.17 -16.76
C CYS A 71 6.99 2.26 -18.17
N PRO A 72 7.59 3.40 -18.56
CA PRO A 72 8.04 3.63 -19.93
C PRO A 72 9.46 3.12 -20.21
N THR A 73 10.23 2.74 -19.18
CA THR A 73 11.64 2.33 -19.34
C THR A 73 11.75 0.96 -20.03
N LYS A 74 12.84 0.75 -20.75
CA LYS A 74 13.14 -0.53 -21.43
C LYS A 74 14.57 -0.96 -21.05
N PRO A 75 14.73 -2.05 -20.26
CA PRO A 75 13.67 -2.85 -19.62
C PRO A 75 12.88 -2.02 -18.58
N LYS A 76 11.66 -2.45 -18.25
CA LYS A 76 10.80 -1.76 -17.27
C LYS A 76 11.51 -1.70 -15.90
N ALA A 77 11.49 -0.52 -15.27
CA ALA A 77 11.98 -0.35 -13.91
C ALA A 77 11.08 -1.02 -12.86
N LEU A 78 9.79 -1.21 -13.19
CA LEU A 78 8.86 -1.92 -12.35
C LEU A 78 8.65 -3.34 -12.89
N SER A 79 8.72 -4.31 -11.99
CA SER A 79 8.46 -5.73 -12.27
C SER A 79 7.53 -6.33 -11.23
N ILE A 80 7.10 -7.55 -11.49
CA ILE A 80 6.21 -8.30 -10.57
C ILE A 80 7.02 -9.46 -10.02
N ASP A 81 7.06 -9.57 -8.69
CA ASP A 81 7.68 -10.69 -8.01
C ASP A 81 6.88 -11.97 -8.27
N GLU A 82 7.53 -12.99 -8.83
CA GLU A 82 6.89 -14.27 -9.17
C GLU A 82 6.48 -15.08 -7.95
N LYS A 83 7.07 -14.81 -6.80
CA LYS A 83 6.74 -15.49 -5.54
C LYS A 83 5.48 -14.91 -4.91
N THR A 84 5.44 -13.62 -4.68
CA THR A 84 4.42 -12.96 -3.84
C THR A 84 3.38 -12.20 -4.65
N GLY A 85 3.69 -11.83 -5.90
CA GLY A 85 2.90 -10.93 -6.71
C GLY A 85 3.08 -9.45 -6.33
N ALA A 86 4.08 -9.13 -5.52
CA ALA A 86 4.43 -7.75 -5.18
C ALA A 86 4.99 -6.99 -6.38
N VAL A 87 4.88 -5.67 -6.35
CA VAL A 87 5.56 -4.81 -7.32
C VAL A 87 6.95 -4.47 -6.81
N LEU A 88 7.96 -4.84 -7.58
CA LEU A 88 9.36 -4.52 -7.30
C LEU A 88 9.81 -3.33 -8.15
N VAL A 89 10.69 -2.50 -7.60
CA VAL A 89 11.27 -1.34 -8.29
C VAL A 89 12.77 -1.51 -8.42
N ASN A 90 13.25 -1.61 -9.66
CA ASN A 90 14.68 -1.46 -9.94
C ASN A 90 15.03 0.02 -9.96
N ARG A 91 15.66 0.50 -8.88
CA ARG A 91 15.96 1.92 -8.69
C ARG A 91 16.96 2.45 -9.74
N SER A 92 17.87 1.62 -10.23
CA SER A 92 18.86 2.03 -11.26
C SER A 92 18.21 2.32 -12.62
N LEU A 93 17.09 1.67 -12.94
CA LEU A 93 16.34 1.89 -14.18
C LEU A 93 15.25 2.98 -14.04
N CYS A 94 14.90 3.36 -12.80
CA CYS A 94 13.84 4.31 -12.57
C CYS A 94 14.24 5.73 -12.95
N THR A 95 13.49 6.38 -13.82
CA THR A 95 13.71 7.77 -14.27
C THR A 95 12.90 8.81 -13.48
N ALA A 96 12.21 8.41 -12.41
CA ALA A 96 11.37 9.28 -11.59
C ALA A 96 10.23 10.00 -12.36
N CYS A 97 9.79 9.44 -13.48
CA CYS A 97 8.81 10.05 -14.41
C CYS A 97 7.38 10.15 -13.86
N ARG A 98 7.07 9.61 -12.69
CA ARG A 98 5.77 9.60 -11.99
C ARG A 98 4.63 8.84 -12.66
N ARG A 99 4.79 8.28 -13.85
CA ARG A 99 3.70 7.57 -14.55
C ARG A 99 3.07 6.43 -13.76
N CYS A 100 3.87 5.74 -12.91
CA CYS A 100 3.34 4.70 -12.00
C CYS A 100 2.43 5.28 -10.91
N ILE A 101 2.65 6.54 -10.50
CA ILE A 101 1.83 7.25 -9.52
C ILE A 101 0.50 7.61 -10.18
N GLU A 102 0.54 8.21 -11.36
CA GLU A 102 -0.65 8.63 -12.12
C GLU A 102 -1.54 7.45 -12.52
N ALA A 103 -0.92 6.33 -12.91
CA ALA A 103 -1.65 5.12 -13.29
C ALA A 103 -2.25 4.36 -12.10
N CYS A 104 -1.84 4.66 -10.87
CA CYS A 104 -2.31 3.94 -9.68
C CYS A 104 -3.68 4.48 -9.22
N PRO A 105 -4.75 3.65 -9.22
CA PRO A 105 -6.07 4.12 -8.77
C PRO A 105 -6.08 4.59 -7.31
N GLY A 106 -5.23 3.98 -6.46
CA GLY A 106 -5.08 4.33 -5.06
C GLY A 106 -4.03 5.42 -4.78
N ASN A 107 -3.31 5.90 -5.80
CA ASN A 107 -2.21 6.86 -5.65
C ASN A 107 -1.15 6.43 -4.61
N VAL A 108 -0.84 5.12 -4.60
CA VAL A 108 0.06 4.51 -3.61
C VAL A 108 1.55 4.74 -3.88
N PRO A 109 2.06 4.59 -5.13
CA PRO A 109 3.47 4.85 -5.41
C PRO A 109 3.84 6.29 -5.08
N PHE A 110 5.05 6.50 -4.60
CA PHE A 110 5.58 7.84 -4.34
C PHE A 110 7.05 7.92 -4.75
N LEU A 111 7.62 9.11 -4.78
CA LEU A 111 9.06 9.31 -4.98
C LEU A 111 9.75 9.30 -3.62
N HIS A 112 10.76 8.43 -3.49
CA HIS A 112 11.52 8.29 -2.26
C HIS A 112 12.22 9.60 -1.88
N PRO A 113 12.12 10.05 -0.62
CA PRO A 113 12.65 11.36 -0.22
C PRO A 113 14.17 11.46 -0.30
N GLY A 114 14.90 10.34 -0.32
CA GLY A 114 16.36 10.30 -0.39
C GLY A 114 16.92 10.38 -1.81
N ASP A 115 16.35 9.62 -2.76
CA ASP A 115 16.90 9.50 -4.12
C ASP A 115 15.91 9.85 -5.24
N GLY A 116 14.68 10.23 -4.88
CA GLY A 116 13.65 10.61 -5.85
C GLY A 116 13.11 9.47 -6.72
N LYS A 117 13.47 8.22 -6.44
CA LYS A 117 13.01 7.06 -7.24
C LYS A 117 11.64 6.55 -6.77
N ALA A 118 10.90 5.93 -7.69
CA ALA A 118 9.61 5.33 -7.35
C ALA A 118 9.76 4.31 -6.22
N THR A 119 8.82 4.34 -5.29
CA THR A 119 8.76 3.42 -4.15
C THR A 119 7.35 2.90 -4.01
N ILE A 120 7.22 1.59 -3.83
CA ILE A 120 5.95 0.85 -3.75
C ILE A 120 6.13 -0.26 -2.71
N CYS A 121 5.05 -0.67 -2.05
CA CYS A 121 5.07 -1.80 -1.12
C CYS A 121 5.43 -3.10 -1.86
N ASP A 122 6.51 -3.75 -1.42
CA ASP A 122 7.07 -4.99 -1.93
C ASP A 122 6.69 -6.23 -1.08
N LEU A 123 5.77 -6.05 -0.12
CA LEU A 123 5.34 -7.08 0.83
C LEU A 123 6.48 -7.63 1.70
N CYS A 124 7.60 -6.92 1.81
CA CYS A 124 8.81 -7.39 2.51
C CYS A 124 9.21 -8.81 2.07
N GLY A 125 9.12 -9.11 0.75
CA GLY A 125 9.44 -10.44 0.20
C GLY A 125 8.49 -11.56 0.65
N GLY A 126 7.30 -11.24 1.13
CA GLY A 126 6.28 -12.19 1.60
C GLY A 126 6.16 -12.29 3.12
N ASP A 127 6.88 -11.44 3.85
CA ASP A 127 6.88 -11.38 5.32
C ASP A 127 6.60 -9.95 5.84
N PRO A 128 5.38 -9.41 5.66
CA PRO A 128 5.03 -8.02 5.92
C PRO A 128 5.22 -7.59 7.38
N GLN A 129 6.23 -6.78 7.66
CA GLN A 129 6.57 -6.35 9.01
C GLN A 129 5.50 -5.43 9.62
N CYS A 130 4.83 -4.62 8.80
CA CYS A 130 3.72 -3.76 9.24
C CYS A 130 2.53 -4.58 9.79
N ALA A 131 2.24 -5.74 9.20
CA ALA A 131 1.19 -6.62 9.71
C ALA A 131 1.60 -7.30 11.01
N LYS A 132 2.87 -7.75 11.11
CA LYS A 132 3.40 -8.35 12.34
C LYS A 132 3.30 -7.41 13.54
N VAL A 133 3.85 -6.20 13.42
CA VAL A 133 3.84 -5.24 14.53
C VAL A 133 2.43 -4.85 14.94
N CYS A 134 1.48 -4.80 13.99
CA CYS A 134 0.08 -4.52 14.28
C CYS A 134 -0.58 -5.64 15.07
N GLN A 135 -0.24 -6.90 14.78
CA GLN A 135 -0.72 -8.06 15.52
C GLN A 135 -0.07 -8.17 16.91
N GLU A 136 1.24 -7.98 17.01
CA GLU A 136 1.97 -7.95 18.28
C GLU A 136 1.44 -6.88 19.23
N GLY A 137 1.08 -5.71 18.70
CA GLY A 137 0.43 -4.62 19.44
C GLY A 137 -1.05 -4.87 19.75
N ARG A 138 -1.63 -6.01 19.32
CA ARG A 138 -3.02 -6.43 19.52
C ARG A 138 -4.10 -5.53 18.89
N TRP A 139 -3.72 -4.57 18.04
CA TRP A 139 -4.72 -3.78 17.28
C TRP A 139 -5.40 -4.61 16.20
N ASN A 140 -4.66 -5.53 15.55
CA ASN A 140 -5.18 -6.41 14.51
C ASN A 140 -5.93 -5.64 13.40
N ALA A 141 -5.49 -4.43 13.10
CA ALA A 141 -5.98 -3.65 11.97
C ALA A 141 -5.34 -4.08 10.65
N LEU A 142 -4.16 -4.71 10.73
CA LEU A 142 -3.43 -5.26 9.60
C LEU A 142 -3.09 -6.73 9.87
N TRP A 143 -3.35 -7.60 8.90
CA TRP A 143 -2.89 -8.99 8.96
C TRP A 143 -2.63 -9.52 7.56
N VAL A 144 -1.86 -10.61 7.48
CA VAL A 144 -1.54 -11.29 6.23
C VAL A 144 -2.61 -12.33 5.93
N ALA A 145 -3.13 -12.32 4.72
CA ALA A 145 -3.97 -13.36 4.18
C ALA A 145 -3.37 -13.95 2.91
N LYS A 146 -3.72 -15.19 2.58
CA LYS A 146 -3.39 -15.77 1.28
C LYS A 146 -4.22 -15.03 0.21
N ARG A 147 -3.55 -14.63 -0.87
CA ARG A 147 -4.21 -13.95 -1.99
C ARG A 147 -4.94 -14.95 -2.88
N PRO A 148 -6.29 -14.95 -2.95
CA PRO A 148 -7.01 -15.75 -3.91
C PRO A 148 -6.72 -15.30 -5.35
N PRO A 149 -6.56 -16.22 -6.31
CA PRO A 149 -6.14 -15.88 -7.69
C PRO A 149 -7.25 -15.18 -8.50
N ASP A 150 -8.50 -15.39 -8.12
CA ASP A 150 -9.71 -14.96 -8.83
C ASP A 150 -10.27 -13.63 -8.31
N LEU A 151 -9.78 -13.12 -7.18
CA LEU A 151 -10.27 -11.88 -6.60
C LEU A 151 -9.56 -10.65 -7.19
N SER A 152 -10.37 -9.69 -7.65
CA SER A 152 -9.84 -8.39 -8.12
C SER A 152 -9.57 -7.45 -6.95
N TYR A 153 -8.29 -7.36 -6.56
CA TYR A 153 -7.84 -6.44 -5.49
C TYR A 153 -7.86 -4.97 -5.88
N LYS A 154 -8.07 -4.66 -7.17
CA LYS A 154 -8.19 -3.29 -7.67
C LYS A 154 -9.34 -2.53 -7.00
N LEU A 155 -10.38 -3.22 -6.54
CA LEU A 155 -11.47 -2.63 -5.77
C LEU A 155 -11.01 -1.96 -4.47
N TYR A 156 -9.90 -2.42 -3.90
CA TYR A 156 -9.30 -1.83 -2.71
C TYR A 156 -8.28 -0.72 -3.00
N ALA A 157 -7.98 -0.49 -4.28
CA ALA A 157 -7.07 0.57 -4.72
C ALA A 157 -7.82 1.90 -4.84
N LYS A 158 -8.30 2.42 -3.71
CA LYS A 158 -8.97 3.72 -3.61
C LYS A 158 -8.02 4.76 -3.03
N LYS A 159 -8.22 6.02 -3.37
CA LYS A 159 -7.47 7.13 -2.75
C LYS A 159 -7.84 7.25 -1.28
N PRO A 160 -6.92 7.71 -0.41
CA PRO A 160 -7.20 7.86 1.02
C PRO A 160 -8.44 8.69 1.32
N TYR A 161 -8.64 9.79 0.61
CA TYR A 161 -9.81 10.65 0.77
C TYR A 161 -11.13 9.93 0.51
N ASP A 162 -11.20 9.09 -0.54
CA ASP A 162 -12.42 8.34 -0.87
C ASP A 162 -12.74 7.29 0.21
N ILE A 163 -11.70 6.71 0.82
CA ILE A 163 -11.87 5.76 1.92
C ILE A 163 -12.34 6.49 3.18
N VAL A 164 -11.71 7.61 3.51
CA VAL A 164 -12.08 8.45 4.66
C VAL A 164 -13.52 8.92 4.55
N LYS A 165 -13.92 9.35 3.36
CA LYS A 165 -15.30 9.79 3.10
C LYS A 165 -16.31 8.68 3.38
N ASP A 166 -16.10 7.47 2.84
CA ASP A 166 -16.96 6.31 3.10
C ASP A 166 -17.02 5.98 4.61
N MET A 167 -15.88 5.99 5.28
CA MET A 167 -15.80 5.69 6.71
C MET A 167 -16.47 6.77 7.57
N ALA A 168 -16.28 8.05 7.23
CA ALA A 168 -16.90 9.15 7.96
C ALA A 168 -18.43 9.07 7.90
N TYR A 169 -19.01 8.81 6.74
CA TYR A 169 -20.46 8.60 6.60
C TYR A 169 -20.97 7.42 7.41
N ARG A 170 -20.20 6.32 7.50
CA ARG A 170 -20.58 5.15 8.33
C ARG A 170 -20.54 5.44 9.82
N LEU A 171 -19.63 6.30 10.29
CA LEU A 171 -19.45 6.62 11.70
C LEU A 171 -20.33 7.79 12.16
N TYR A 172 -20.47 8.82 11.33
CA TYR A 172 -21.09 10.09 11.72
C TYR A 172 -22.41 10.39 11.00
N GLY A 173 -22.83 9.52 10.04
CA GLY A 173 -24.03 9.74 9.24
C GLY A 173 -23.96 11.05 8.46
N GLU A 174 -25.06 11.82 8.46
CA GLU A 174 -25.16 13.11 7.74
C GLU A 174 -24.19 14.18 8.25
N LYS A 175 -23.77 14.08 9.54
CA LYS A 175 -22.76 14.98 10.11
C LYS A 175 -21.38 14.84 9.50
N ALA A 176 -21.14 13.77 8.73
CA ALA A 176 -19.88 13.60 8.01
C ALA A 176 -19.59 14.75 7.03
N GLU A 177 -20.61 15.40 6.48
CA GLU A 177 -20.45 16.55 5.56
C GLU A 177 -19.78 17.76 6.21
N GLU A 178 -19.93 17.91 7.52
CA GLU A 178 -19.30 18.99 8.29
C GLU A 178 -17.82 18.70 8.62
N LEU A 179 -17.38 17.43 8.47
CA LEU A 179 -16.06 16.96 8.88
C LEU A 179 -15.12 16.71 7.68
N ILE A 180 -15.65 16.60 6.47
CA ILE A 180 -14.94 16.30 5.23
C ILE A 180 -14.80 17.56 4.38
#